data_1a06e0a1703b31e17bd7cfc9d7099386
#
_entry.id   1a06e0a1703b31e17bd7cfc9d7099386
#
_cell.length_a   1.000
_cell.length_b   1.000
_cell.length_c   1.000
_cell.angle_alpha   90.00
_cell.angle_beta   90.00
_cell.angle_gamma   90.00
#
_symmetry.space_group_name_H-M   'P 1'
#
loop_
_entity.id
_entity.type
_entity.pdbx_description
1 polymer ?
#
loop_
_entity_poly.entity_id
_entity_poly.type
_entity_poly.pdbx_seq_one_letter_code
_entity_poly.pdbx_strand_id
1 'polypeptide(L)'
;MIYFENYSVMWNKAQYRCILLPGLFLLASLYSSAGRAELPADNIFSRVEQLAREQLAQQAASAGLLEPQFQVTVVKSTRPMPACAAPVALETADSRSAQRMRFVAVCPGSNGWRYEMLARGSITAQVAVTSAPVTANTPLQAGDVTLARRDVTMVPDSIASLAGAVGLSSRRSLRTGEVLRQGQLASPVLVKRGSAVNIVARKEQVEVSMAGEAMDPGALGEVIRVRNATSGTVIRARVVDAGVVEPADIVGR
;
A
#
# COMPACT_ATOMS: atom_id res chain seq x y z
N MET A 1 6.08 -24.09 -39.60
CA MET A 1 6.70 -25.43 -39.53
C MET A 1 7.07 -25.65 -38.07
N ILE A 2 6.15 -26.21 -37.29
CA ILE A 2 6.25 -26.29 -35.82
C ILE A 2 6.05 -27.77 -35.49
N TYR A 3 7.09 -28.34 -34.87
CA TYR A 3 7.06 -29.73 -34.39
C TYR A 3 6.46 -29.80 -32.99
N PHE A 4 5.42 -30.63 -32.86
CA PHE A 4 4.88 -31.12 -31.59
C PHE A 4 5.54 -32.45 -31.28
N GLU A 5 6.19 -32.59 -30.12
CA GLU A 5 6.59 -33.87 -29.58
C GLU A 5 5.67 -34.30 -28.44
N ASN A 6 5.01 -35.44 -28.70
CA ASN A 6 4.19 -36.19 -27.74
C ASN A 6 5.08 -36.98 -26.78
N TYR A 7 4.89 -36.80 -25.47
CA TYR A 7 5.36 -37.76 -24.47
C TYR A 7 4.22 -38.69 -24.03
N SER A 8 4.30 -39.94 -24.51
CA SER A 8 3.46 -41.07 -24.09
C SER A 8 3.97 -41.63 -22.75
N VAL A 9 3.10 -41.63 -21.76
CA VAL A 9 3.37 -42.29 -20.46
C VAL A 9 2.98 -43.78 -20.58
N MET A 10 3.96 -44.68 -20.46
CA MET A 10 3.78 -46.14 -20.40
C MET A 10 3.20 -46.57 -19.08
N TRP A 11 2.04 -47.20 -19.15
CA TRP A 11 1.43 -47.93 -18.03
C TRP A 11 2.11 -49.29 -17.86
N ASN A 12 2.70 -49.54 -16.71
CA ASN A 12 3.27 -50.82 -16.33
C ASN A 12 2.26 -51.55 -15.40
N LYS A 13 1.60 -52.59 -15.93
CA LYS A 13 0.74 -53.49 -15.17
C LYS A 13 1.59 -54.53 -14.43
N ALA A 14 1.71 -54.37 -13.12
CA ALA A 14 2.22 -55.46 -12.27
C ALA A 14 1.04 -56.25 -11.69
N GLN A 15 0.92 -57.53 -12.12
CA GLN A 15 -0.01 -58.52 -11.59
C GLN A 15 0.49 -59.02 -10.24
N TYR A 16 -0.30 -58.90 -9.20
CA TYR A 16 -0.07 -59.60 -7.93
C TYR A 16 -1.03 -60.77 -7.80
N ARG A 17 -0.41 -61.96 -7.74
CA ARG A 17 -1.06 -63.22 -7.45
C ARG A 17 -1.60 -63.25 -6.02
N CYS A 18 -2.89 -63.58 -5.86
CA CYS A 18 -3.50 -63.96 -4.60
C CYS A 18 -2.90 -65.24 -4.04
N ILE A 19 -2.35 -65.17 -2.83
CA ILE A 19 -2.11 -66.33 -1.98
C ILE A 19 -3.09 -66.24 -0.81
N LEU A 20 -4.08 -67.13 -0.79
CA LEU A 20 -5.00 -67.36 0.30
C LEU A 20 -4.30 -68.18 1.41
N LEU A 21 -4.22 -67.62 2.62
CA LEU A 21 -3.96 -68.34 3.85
C LEU A 21 -5.05 -67.98 4.88
N PRO A 22 -5.76 -68.93 5.46
CA PRO A 22 -6.71 -68.68 6.53
C PRO A 22 -6.01 -68.78 7.88
N GLY A 23 -6.16 -67.79 8.74
CA GLY A 23 -5.60 -67.93 10.08
C GLY A 23 -5.87 -66.75 11.00
N LEU A 24 -6.79 -66.95 11.90
CA LEU A 24 -6.87 -66.41 13.26
C LEU A 24 -7.27 -64.93 13.44
N PHE A 25 -8.58 -64.72 13.63
CA PHE A 25 -9.17 -63.51 14.18
C PHE A 25 -8.74 -63.34 15.64
N LEU A 26 -7.81 -62.39 15.87
CA LEU A 26 -7.57 -61.84 17.19
C LEU A 26 -8.16 -60.41 17.18
N LEU A 27 -9.34 -60.27 17.79
CA LEU A 27 -9.99 -59.00 18.10
C LEU A 27 -9.12 -58.21 19.10
N ALA A 28 -8.16 -57.42 18.60
CA ALA A 28 -7.52 -56.39 19.37
C ALA A 28 -8.38 -55.12 19.24
N SER A 29 -9.24 -54.86 20.23
CA SER A 29 -9.95 -53.60 20.45
C SER A 29 -8.94 -52.52 20.75
N LEU A 30 -8.53 -51.80 19.67
CA LEU A 30 -7.77 -50.54 19.78
C LEU A 30 -8.71 -49.47 20.33
N TYR A 31 -8.68 -49.26 21.65
CA TYR A 31 -9.16 -48.05 22.27
C TYR A 31 -8.33 -46.88 21.73
N SER A 32 -8.80 -46.25 20.66
CA SER A 32 -8.31 -44.95 20.24
C SER A 32 -8.72 -43.96 21.31
N SER A 33 -7.85 -43.73 22.29
CA SER A 33 -7.90 -42.54 23.13
C SER A 33 -7.66 -41.34 22.21
N ALA A 34 -8.77 -40.68 21.79
CA ALA A 34 -8.71 -39.38 21.19
C ALA A 34 -8.10 -38.40 22.23
N GLY A 35 -6.78 -38.33 22.26
CA GLY A 35 -6.05 -37.32 23.01
C GLY A 35 -6.54 -35.95 22.53
N ARG A 36 -7.32 -35.26 23.38
CA ARG A 36 -7.56 -33.83 23.19
C ARG A 36 -6.21 -33.16 23.24
N ALA A 37 -5.71 -32.76 22.10
CA ALA A 37 -4.53 -31.89 22.00
C ALA A 37 -4.94 -30.52 22.55
N GLU A 38 -4.69 -30.31 23.81
CA GLU A 38 -4.71 -28.98 24.44
C GLU A 38 -3.62 -28.16 23.73
N LEU A 39 -4.03 -27.19 22.93
CA LEU A 39 -3.07 -26.32 22.25
C LEU A 39 -2.35 -25.47 23.29
N PRO A 40 -1.03 -25.58 23.45
CA PRO A 40 -0.29 -24.78 24.44
C PRO A 40 -0.50 -23.29 24.16
N ALA A 41 -0.52 -22.47 25.22
CA ALA A 41 -0.70 -21.02 25.15
C ALA A 41 0.27 -20.35 24.16
N ASP A 42 1.48 -20.89 24.03
CA ASP A 42 2.50 -20.41 23.06
C ASP A 42 2.02 -20.48 21.61
N ASN A 43 1.15 -21.44 21.26
CA ASN A 43 0.56 -21.52 19.92
C ASN A 43 -0.43 -20.37 19.67
N ILE A 44 -1.15 -19.87 20.68
CA ILE A 44 -2.08 -18.76 20.53
C ILE A 44 -1.32 -17.45 20.30
N PHE A 45 -0.24 -17.21 21.02
CA PHE A 45 0.61 -16.03 20.82
C PHE A 45 1.24 -16.02 19.41
N SER A 46 1.75 -17.16 18.96
CA SER A 46 2.30 -17.29 17.60
C SER A 46 1.25 -17.04 16.52
N ARG A 47 0.01 -17.51 16.72
CA ARG A 47 -1.11 -17.24 15.80
C ARG A 47 -1.48 -15.75 15.78
N VAL A 48 -1.47 -15.08 16.93
CA VAL A 48 -1.69 -13.62 17.00
C VAL A 48 -0.58 -12.86 16.30
N GLU A 49 0.67 -13.29 16.46
CA GLU A 49 1.80 -12.69 15.74
C GLU A 49 1.64 -12.83 14.23
N GLN A 50 1.23 -14.01 13.76
CA GLN A 50 0.95 -14.24 12.34
C GLN A 50 -0.18 -13.34 11.83
N LEU A 51 -1.33 -13.29 12.52
CA LEU A 51 -2.45 -12.43 12.16
C LEU A 51 -2.05 -10.94 12.13
N ALA A 52 -1.27 -10.51 13.11
CA ALA A 52 -0.76 -9.14 13.15
C ALA A 52 0.15 -8.85 11.95
N ARG A 53 1.02 -9.79 11.58
CA ARG A 53 1.90 -9.68 10.41
C ARG A 53 1.11 -9.63 9.09
N GLU A 54 0.05 -10.42 8.96
CA GLU A 54 -0.86 -10.38 7.82
C GLU A 54 -1.57 -9.03 7.70
N GLN A 55 -2.03 -8.44 8.82
CA GLN A 55 -2.63 -7.11 8.84
C GLN A 55 -1.64 -6.02 8.38
N LEU A 56 -0.39 -6.08 8.85
CA LEU A 56 0.66 -5.15 8.42
C LEU A 56 0.97 -5.31 6.93
N ALA A 57 0.98 -6.54 6.41
CA ALA A 57 1.20 -6.81 4.99
C ALA A 57 0.08 -6.22 4.13
N GLN A 58 -1.18 -6.33 4.56
CA GLN A 58 -2.32 -5.69 3.88
C GLN A 58 -2.22 -4.17 3.89
N GLN A 59 -1.84 -3.57 5.03
CA GLN A 59 -1.62 -2.12 5.12
C GLN A 59 -0.49 -1.65 4.20
N ALA A 60 0.63 -2.37 4.16
CA ALA A 60 1.76 -2.07 3.29
C ALA A 60 1.39 -2.18 1.80
N ALA A 61 0.64 -3.22 1.43
CA ALA A 61 0.14 -3.42 0.06
C ALA A 61 -0.81 -2.30 -0.36
N SER A 62 -1.74 -1.91 0.51
CA SER A 62 -2.68 -0.80 0.26
C SER A 62 -1.98 0.55 0.12
N ALA A 63 -0.86 0.75 0.82
CA ALA A 63 -0.01 1.93 0.72
C ALA A 63 0.99 1.87 -0.46
N GLY A 64 1.04 0.77 -1.21
CA GLY A 64 1.96 0.56 -2.33
C GLY A 64 3.43 0.55 -1.93
N LEU A 65 3.75 0.14 -0.69
CA LEU A 65 5.12 0.13 -0.18
C LEU A 65 5.99 -0.90 -0.91
N LEU A 66 7.22 -0.54 -1.21
CA LEU A 66 8.21 -1.40 -1.85
C LEU A 66 9.07 -2.11 -0.81
N GLU A 67 9.25 -3.44 -1.01
CA GLU A 67 10.07 -4.30 -0.14
C GLU A 67 9.77 -4.11 1.36
N PRO A 68 8.51 -4.20 1.79
CA PRO A 68 8.18 -3.99 3.20
C PRO A 68 8.75 -5.12 4.06
N GLN A 69 9.25 -4.76 5.24
CA GLN A 69 9.68 -5.69 6.29
C GLN A 69 8.88 -5.39 7.55
N PHE A 70 8.46 -6.44 8.23
CA PHE A 70 7.60 -6.34 9.39
C PHE A 70 8.28 -6.91 10.63
N GLN A 71 8.23 -6.18 11.73
CA GLN A 71 8.53 -6.70 13.05
C GLN A 71 7.24 -6.69 13.86
N VAL A 72 6.92 -7.79 14.52
CA VAL A 72 5.75 -7.91 15.37
C VAL A 72 6.18 -8.46 16.74
N THR A 73 5.64 -7.88 17.79
CA THR A 73 5.83 -8.36 19.15
C THR A 73 4.48 -8.39 19.85
N VAL A 74 4.08 -9.56 20.34
CA VAL A 74 2.90 -9.71 21.18
C VAL A 74 3.28 -9.38 22.63
N VAL A 75 2.56 -8.42 23.22
CA VAL A 75 2.80 -8.02 24.61
C VAL A 75 2.23 -9.09 25.53
N LYS A 76 3.09 -9.78 26.23
CA LYS A 76 2.68 -10.78 27.22
C LYS A 76 2.05 -10.08 28.42
N SER A 77 0.84 -10.48 28.76
CA SER A 77 0.17 -10.02 30.00
C SER A 77 0.73 -10.78 31.19
N THR A 78 0.75 -10.14 32.34
CA THR A 78 1.06 -10.78 33.63
C THR A 78 -0.05 -11.75 34.06
N ARG A 79 -1.27 -11.57 33.56
CA ARG A 79 -2.39 -12.50 33.82
C ARG A 79 -2.24 -13.73 32.93
N PRO A 80 -2.17 -14.92 33.49
CA PRO A 80 -2.10 -16.16 32.70
C PRO A 80 -3.41 -16.34 31.91
N MET A 81 -3.28 -16.91 30.71
CA MET A 81 -4.43 -17.32 29.92
C MET A 81 -5.03 -18.58 30.53
N PRO A 82 -6.36 -18.63 30.79
CA PRO A 82 -6.99 -19.83 31.28
C PRO A 82 -6.95 -20.96 30.25
N ALA A 83 -6.96 -22.23 30.70
CA ALA A 83 -7.08 -23.37 29.82
C ALA A 83 -8.44 -23.35 29.08
N CYS A 84 -8.48 -23.88 27.87
CA CYS A 84 -9.69 -24.02 27.08
C CYS A 84 -9.81 -25.46 26.57
N ALA A 85 -10.94 -26.09 26.86
CA ALA A 85 -11.23 -27.46 26.42
C ALA A 85 -11.64 -27.56 24.94
N ALA A 86 -11.90 -26.43 24.30
CA ALA A 86 -12.28 -26.34 22.90
C ALA A 86 -11.25 -25.49 22.11
N PRO A 87 -11.24 -25.56 20.78
CA PRO A 87 -10.39 -24.70 19.96
C PRO A 87 -10.66 -23.22 20.23
N VAL A 88 -9.60 -22.46 20.55
CA VAL A 88 -9.69 -21.02 20.78
C VAL A 88 -9.80 -20.29 19.44
N ALA A 89 -10.85 -19.47 19.30
CA ALA A 89 -11.02 -18.57 18.18
C ALA A 89 -10.24 -17.27 18.43
N LEU A 90 -9.67 -16.68 17.38
CA LEU A 90 -8.99 -15.39 17.44
C LEU A 90 -9.79 -14.36 16.63
N GLU A 91 -10.12 -13.25 17.27
CA GLU A 91 -10.82 -12.12 16.67
C GLU A 91 -9.88 -10.90 16.64
N THR A 92 -9.88 -10.17 15.53
CA THR A 92 -9.20 -8.88 15.44
C THR A 92 -10.14 -7.80 15.93
N ALA A 93 -9.86 -7.19 17.07
CA ALA A 93 -10.68 -6.14 17.65
C ALA A 93 -10.33 -4.76 17.09
N ASP A 94 -9.03 -4.47 16.88
CA ASP A 94 -8.56 -3.23 16.25
C ASP A 94 -7.16 -3.44 15.69
N SER A 95 -6.99 -3.16 14.39
CA SER A 95 -5.69 -3.25 13.70
C SER A 95 -5.32 -1.97 12.94
N ARG A 96 -6.05 -0.85 13.16
CA ARG A 96 -5.83 0.42 12.44
C ARG A 96 -4.46 1.03 12.70
N SER A 97 -3.92 0.85 13.89
CA SER A 97 -2.59 1.31 14.27
C SER A 97 -1.62 0.14 14.39
N ALA A 98 -0.57 0.14 13.57
CA ALA A 98 0.48 -0.87 13.62
C ALA A 98 1.11 -1.00 15.01
N GLN A 99 1.29 0.13 15.72
CA GLN A 99 1.89 0.15 17.05
C GLN A 99 0.96 -0.34 18.17
N ARG A 100 -0.34 -0.51 17.90
CA ARG A 100 -1.33 -0.91 18.91
C ARG A 100 -2.47 -1.70 18.27
N MET A 101 -2.18 -2.93 17.86
CA MET A 101 -3.18 -3.86 17.36
C MET A 101 -3.77 -4.67 18.52
N ARG A 102 -5.10 -4.79 18.58
CA ARG A 102 -5.81 -5.54 19.61
C ARG A 102 -6.46 -6.78 19.04
N PHE A 103 -6.21 -7.89 19.68
CA PHE A 103 -6.77 -9.20 19.35
C PHE A 103 -7.48 -9.76 20.58
N VAL A 104 -8.49 -10.57 20.37
CA VAL A 104 -9.24 -11.25 21.42
C VAL A 104 -9.22 -12.74 21.16
N ALA A 105 -8.69 -13.50 22.08
CA ALA A 105 -8.85 -14.95 22.10
C ALA A 105 -10.16 -15.28 22.81
N VAL A 106 -10.96 -16.14 22.21
CA VAL A 106 -12.29 -16.54 22.67
C VAL A 106 -12.31 -18.04 22.87
N CYS A 107 -12.50 -18.48 24.09
CA CYS A 107 -12.83 -19.87 24.40
C CYS A 107 -14.36 -20.04 24.41
N PRO A 108 -14.95 -20.86 23.54
CA PRO A 108 -16.40 -21.05 23.49
C PRO A 108 -16.91 -21.94 24.65
N GLY A 109 -18.20 -21.86 24.92
CA GLY A 109 -18.90 -22.73 25.87
C GLY A 109 -19.46 -21.99 27.08
N SER A 110 -20.18 -22.73 27.98
CA SER A 110 -20.81 -22.17 29.17
C SER A 110 -19.84 -21.59 30.19
N ASN A 111 -18.62 -22.14 30.27
CA ASN A 111 -17.50 -21.64 31.06
C ASN A 111 -16.46 -20.95 30.17
N GLY A 112 -16.88 -20.40 29.03
CA GLY A 112 -16.02 -19.72 28.10
C GLY A 112 -15.44 -18.43 28.66
N TRP A 113 -14.37 -17.97 28.03
CA TRP A 113 -13.67 -16.75 28.42
C TRP A 113 -13.23 -15.95 27.18
N ARG A 114 -12.98 -14.66 27.40
CA ARG A 114 -12.38 -13.75 26.45
C ARG A 114 -11.09 -13.20 27.03
N TYR A 115 -10.03 -13.23 26.24
CA TYR A 115 -8.71 -12.77 26.67
C TYR A 115 -8.14 -11.80 25.65
N GLU A 116 -7.94 -10.54 26.07
CA GLU A 116 -7.41 -9.52 25.19
C GLU A 116 -5.87 -9.58 25.13
N MET A 117 -5.35 -9.42 23.91
CA MET A 117 -3.94 -9.38 23.60
C MET A 117 -3.61 -8.14 22.80
N LEU A 118 -2.46 -7.55 23.12
CA LEU A 118 -1.91 -6.41 22.41
C LEU A 118 -0.72 -6.87 21.59
N ALA A 119 -0.71 -6.56 20.29
CA ALA A 119 0.46 -6.70 19.45
C ALA A 119 0.97 -5.32 19.02
N ARG A 120 2.29 -5.19 18.97
CA ARG A 120 2.99 -4.02 18.44
C ARG A 120 3.74 -4.42 17.20
N GLY A 121 3.52 -3.70 16.12
CA GLY A 121 4.20 -3.90 14.86
C GLY A 121 4.96 -2.67 14.42
N SER A 122 5.98 -2.89 13.60
CA SER A 122 6.65 -1.85 12.84
C SER A 122 6.78 -2.27 11.39
N ILE A 123 6.77 -1.27 10.49
CA ILE A 123 6.92 -1.44 9.04
C ILE A 123 8.13 -0.62 8.61
N THR A 124 9.12 -1.29 8.01
CA THR A 124 10.21 -0.61 7.28
C THR A 124 10.06 -0.92 5.80
N ALA A 125 10.27 0.08 4.94
CA ALA A 125 10.15 -0.08 3.50
C ALA A 125 11.14 0.80 2.74
N GLN A 126 11.32 0.54 1.44
CA GLN A 126 11.98 1.45 0.52
C GLN A 126 11.02 2.60 0.19
N VAL A 127 11.41 3.82 0.52
CA VAL A 127 10.61 5.03 0.28
C VAL A 127 11.47 6.17 -0.24
N ALA A 128 10.83 7.10 -0.93
CA ALA A 128 11.48 8.31 -1.42
C ALA A 128 11.87 9.23 -0.25
N VAL A 129 13.13 9.60 -0.21
CA VAL A 129 13.69 10.57 0.74
C VAL A 129 14.46 11.66 -0.01
N THR A 130 14.59 12.83 0.58
CA THR A 130 15.41 13.91 0.02
C THR A 130 16.90 13.59 0.12
N SER A 131 17.66 13.81 -0.95
CA SER A 131 19.14 13.68 -1.01
C SER A 131 19.84 14.90 -0.45
N ALA A 132 19.22 16.07 -0.60
CA ALA A 132 19.73 17.38 -0.17
C ALA A 132 18.59 18.24 0.42
N PRO A 133 18.87 19.36 1.09
CA PRO A 133 17.83 20.28 1.52
C PRO A 133 17.09 20.88 0.32
N VAL A 134 15.75 20.91 0.38
CA VAL A 134 14.90 21.45 -0.67
C VAL A 134 14.12 22.64 -0.14
N THR A 135 14.16 23.77 -0.86
CA THR A 135 13.41 24.96 -0.51
C THR A 135 11.91 24.79 -0.78
N ALA A 136 11.08 25.42 0.04
CA ALA A 136 9.63 25.40 -0.15
C ALA A 136 9.23 25.91 -1.55
N ASN A 137 8.18 25.30 -2.12
CA ASN A 137 7.59 25.64 -3.43
C ASN A 137 8.56 25.49 -4.63
N THR A 138 9.68 24.79 -4.44
CA THR A 138 10.59 24.43 -5.54
C THR A 138 10.23 23.02 -6.03
N PRO A 139 10.08 22.80 -7.35
CA PRO A 139 9.86 21.45 -7.90
C PRO A 139 11.05 20.54 -7.61
N LEU A 140 10.76 19.36 -7.11
CA LEU A 140 11.75 18.31 -6.86
C LEU A 140 12.36 17.82 -8.17
N GLN A 141 13.67 17.85 -8.26
CA GLN A 141 14.42 17.29 -9.39
C GLN A 141 14.75 15.79 -9.10
N ALA A 142 15.10 15.04 -10.14
CA ALA A 142 15.51 13.65 -9.98
C ALA A 142 16.72 13.47 -9.04
N GLY A 143 17.65 14.46 -9.02
CA GLY A 143 18.81 14.45 -8.12
C GLY A 143 18.50 14.79 -6.66
N ASP A 144 17.34 15.39 -6.38
CA ASP A 144 16.93 15.79 -5.03
C ASP A 144 16.31 14.65 -4.24
N VAL A 145 16.01 13.53 -4.90
CA VAL A 145 15.26 12.40 -4.34
C VAL A 145 16.00 11.09 -4.54
N THR A 146 16.03 10.26 -3.52
CA THR A 146 16.59 8.90 -3.58
C THR A 146 15.68 7.93 -2.84
N LEU A 147 15.79 6.62 -3.14
CA LEU A 147 15.12 5.59 -2.34
C LEU A 147 16.01 5.20 -1.16
N ALA A 148 15.43 5.12 0.01
CA ALA A 148 16.11 4.62 1.19
C ALA A 148 15.15 3.82 2.07
N ARG A 149 15.68 2.78 2.72
CA ARG A 149 14.91 2.03 3.71
C ARG A 149 14.68 2.88 4.96
N ARG A 150 13.41 3.06 5.31
CA ARG A 150 12.99 3.85 6.49
C ARG A 150 11.89 3.13 7.26
N ASP A 151 11.81 3.41 8.55
CA ASP A 151 10.62 3.06 9.35
C ASP A 151 9.49 4.01 8.92
N VAL A 152 8.41 3.42 8.42
CA VAL A 152 7.22 4.13 7.93
C VAL A 152 5.97 3.80 8.74
N THR A 153 6.14 3.17 9.89
CA THR A 153 5.05 2.75 10.79
C THR A 153 4.09 3.89 11.10
N MET A 154 4.61 5.10 11.27
CA MET A 154 3.83 6.32 11.56
C MET A 154 3.67 7.23 10.33
N VAL A 155 4.04 6.76 9.15
CA VAL A 155 4.03 7.54 7.90
C VAL A 155 3.34 6.74 6.80
N PRO A 156 2.04 6.46 6.92
CA PRO A 156 1.31 5.59 6.00
C PRO A 156 1.18 6.19 4.59
N ASP A 157 1.34 7.51 4.45
CA ASP A 157 1.29 8.25 3.19
C ASP A 157 2.68 8.52 2.58
N SER A 158 3.69 7.72 2.97
CA SER A 158 5.02 7.80 2.37
C SER A 158 5.00 7.43 0.88
N ILE A 159 5.82 8.13 0.09
CA ILE A 159 5.93 7.89 -1.35
C ILE A 159 6.92 6.76 -1.61
N ALA A 160 6.47 5.70 -2.26
CA ALA A 160 7.28 4.50 -2.50
C ALA A 160 8.12 4.57 -3.79
N SER A 161 7.93 5.55 -4.66
CA SER A 161 8.63 5.65 -5.94
C SER A 161 9.19 7.05 -6.19
N LEU A 162 10.32 7.14 -6.91
CA LEU A 162 10.89 8.43 -7.32
C LEU A 162 9.94 9.19 -8.25
N ALA A 163 9.29 8.49 -9.19
CA ALA A 163 8.35 9.09 -10.14
C ALA A 163 7.14 9.74 -9.45
N GLY A 164 6.75 9.27 -8.27
CA GLY A 164 5.66 9.85 -7.48
C GLY A 164 6.03 11.16 -6.77
N ALA A 165 7.31 11.55 -6.79
CA ALA A 165 7.81 12.74 -6.11
C ALA A 165 8.40 13.79 -7.07
N VAL A 166 9.10 13.33 -8.13
CA VAL A 166 9.76 14.22 -9.09
C VAL A 166 8.74 15.09 -9.82
N GLY A 167 9.03 16.38 -9.94
CA GLY A 167 8.14 17.37 -10.54
C GLY A 167 7.11 17.97 -9.58
N LEU A 168 6.87 17.36 -8.42
CA LEU A 168 6.04 17.94 -7.37
C LEU A 168 6.85 18.92 -6.50
N SER A 169 6.19 19.80 -5.78
CA SER A 169 6.82 20.74 -4.86
C SER A 169 6.23 20.60 -3.45
N SER A 170 7.08 20.80 -2.44
CA SER A 170 6.63 20.83 -1.04
C SER A 170 6.26 22.25 -0.65
N ARG A 171 5.17 22.39 0.12
CA ARG A 171 4.75 23.70 0.68
C ARG A 171 5.70 24.21 1.77
N ARG A 172 6.58 23.38 2.29
CA ARG A 172 7.60 23.73 3.28
C ARG A 172 8.98 23.25 2.84
N SER A 173 10.01 23.83 3.40
CA SER A 173 11.38 23.35 3.18
C SER A 173 11.54 21.95 3.76
N LEU A 174 12.27 21.11 3.04
CA LEU A 174 12.59 19.73 3.42
C LEU A 174 14.06 19.62 3.79
N ARG A 175 14.36 18.77 4.77
CA ARG A 175 15.74 18.49 5.20
C ARG A 175 16.27 17.26 4.45
N THR A 176 17.60 17.16 4.36
CA THR A 176 18.24 15.95 3.83
C THR A 176 17.78 14.69 4.59
N GLY A 177 17.48 13.62 3.85
CA GLY A 177 17.06 12.34 4.41
C GLY A 177 15.62 12.29 4.91
N GLU A 178 14.83 13.34 4.68
CA GLU A 178 13.44 13.40 5.09
C GLU A 178 12.56 12.52 4.17
N VAL A 179 11.68 11.73 4.78
CA VAL A 179 10.72 10.90 4.04
C VAL A 179 9.69 11.78 3.35
N LEU A 180 9.53 11.60 2.05
CA LEU A 180 8.52 12.31 1.27
C LEU A 180 7.13 11.70 1.48
N ARG A 181 6.13 12.56 1.70
CA ARG A 181 4.75 12.19 1.99
C ARG A 181 3.82 12.78 0.95
N GLN A 182 2.83 12.02 0.51
CA GLN A 182 1.84 12.47 -0.48
C GLN A 182 1.12 13.76 -0.01
N GLY A 183 0.72 13.84 1.25
CA GLY A 183 0.03 15.01 1.81
C GLY A 183 0.90 16.28 1.90
N GLN A 184 2.23 16.19 1.75
CA GLN A 184 3.14 17.32 1.79
C GLN A 184 3.49 17.86 0.40
N LEU A 185 3.28 17.07 -0.65
CA LEU A 185 3.60 17.42 -2.02
C LEU A 185 2.36 17.87 -2.79
N ALA A 186 2.56 18.80 -3.68
CA ALA A 186 1.54 19.31 -4.58
C ALA A 186 2.15 19.61 -5.95
N SER A 187 1.33 19.63 -6.99
CA SER A 187 1.78 20.12 -8.29
C SER A 187 2.25 21.58 -8.18
N PRO A 188 3.40 21.93 -8.76
CA PRO A 188 3.91 23.29 -8.70
C PRO A 188 2.96 24.24 -9.42
N VAL A 189 2.82 25.46 -8.88
CA VAL A 189 2.07 26.52 -9.54
C VAL A 189 2.89 27.04 -10.73
N LEU A 190 2.45 26.71 -11.94
CA LEU A 190 3.13 27.08 -13.19
C LEU A 190 2.72 28.45 -13.68
N VAL A 191 1.53 28.91 -13.31
CA VAL A 191 0.98 30.22 -13.66
C VAL A 191 0.58 30.93 -12.37
N LYS A 192 1.15 32.11 -12.12
CA LYS A 192 0.77 32.93 -10.94
C LYS A 192 -0.34 33.91 -11.36
N ARG A 193 -1.16 34.30 -10.39
CA ARG A 193 -2.14 35.37 -10.62
C ARG A 193 -1.43 36.68 -11.03
N GLY A 194 -1.98 37.35 -12.07
CA GLY A 194 -1.42 38.55 -12.63
C GLY A 194 -0.21 38.37 -13.55
N SER A 195 0.24 37.13 -13.76
CA SER A 195 1.32 36.85 -14.73
C SER A 195 0.81 36.88 -16.16
N ALA A 196 1.67 37.37 -17.07
CA ALA A 196 1.45 37.21 -18.50
C ALA A 196 1.48 35.73 -18.88
N VAL A 197 0.55 35.31 -19.72
CA VAL A 197 0.44 33.95 -20.23
C VAL A 197 0.22 33.97 -21.74
N ASN A 198 0.62 32.88 -22.38
CA ASN A 198 0.36 32.63 -23.77
C ASN A 198 -0.84 31.71 -23.92
N ILE A 199 -1.94 32.21 -24.54
CA ILE A 199 -3.14 31.44 -24.84
C ILE A 199 -2.90 30.78 -26.18
N VAL A 200 -2.75 29.44 -26.19
CA VAL A 200 -2.50 28.63 -27.38
C VAL A 200 -3.74 27.84 -27.71
N ALA A 201 -4.30 28.03 -28.89
CA ALA A 201 -5.40 27.23 -29.39
C ALA A 201 -4.92 26.39 -30.59
N ARG A 202 -5.05 25.07 -30.48
CA ARG A 202 -4.68 24.12 -31.54
C ARG A 202 -5.93 23.48 -32.11
N LYS A 203 -6.06 23.56 -33.44
CA LYS A 203 -7.11 22.86 -34.20
C LYS A 203 -6.50 22.28 -35.47
N GLU A 204 -6.50 20.96 -35.58
CA GLU A 204 -5.87 20.20 -36.66
C GLU A 204 -4.41 20.60 -36.88
N GLN A 205 -4.05 21.29 -37.96
CA GLN A 205 -2.71 21.74 -38.29
C GLN A 205 -2.50 23.25 -38.01
N VAL A 206 -3.51 23.93 -37.43
CA VAL A 206 -3.45 25.37 -37.15
C VAL A 206 -3.23 25.60 -35.69
N GLU A 207 -2.18 26.32 -35.35
CA GLU A 207 -1.91 26.83 -34.00
C GLU A 207 -2.04 28.34 -33.99
N VAL A 208 -2.86 28.85 -33.07
CA VAL A 208 -3.04 30.28 -32.85
C VAL A 208 -2.60 30.63 -31.46
N SER A 209 -1.77 31.65 -31.32
CA SER A 209 -1.25 32.10 -30.06
C SER A 209 -1.62 33.56 -29.77
N MET A 210 -2.05 33.85 -28.56
CA MET A 210 -2.47 35.20 -28.13
C MET A 210 -1.96 35.48 -26.73
N ALA A 211 -1.58 36.74 -26.47
CA ALA A 211 -1.20 37.15 -25.14
C ALA A 211 -2.42 37.26 -24.20
N GLY A 212 -2.26 36.89 -22.97
CA GLY A 212 -3.25 37.01 -21.91
C GLY A 212 -2.62 37.32 -20.54
N GLU A 213 -3.49 37.59 -19.57
CA GLU A 213 -3.14 37.77 -18.17
C GLU A 213 -3.91 36.78 -17.31
N ALA A 214 -3.23 36.01 -16.47
CA ALA A 214 -3.85 35.04 -15.57
C ALA A 214 -4.58 35.78 -14.42
N MET A 215 -5.86 35.51 -14.25
CA MET A 215 -6.64 36.06 -13.14
C MET A 215 -6.61 35.18 -11.90
N ASP A 216 -6.25 33.90 -12.04
CA ASP A 216 -6.10 32.93 -10.97
C ASP A 216 -4.74 32.24 -11.11
N PRO A 217 -4.15 31.73 -10.00
CA PRO A 217 -2.99 30.85 -10.09
C PRO A 217 -3.42 29.48 -10.61
N GLY A 218 -2.51 28.74 -11.22
CA GLY A 218 -2.80 27.38 -11.68
C GLY A 218 -1.56 26.49 -11.78
N ALA A 219 -1.75 25.23 -11.41
CA ALA A 219 -0.81 24.15 -11.66
C ALA A 219 -1.12 23.46 -13.00
N LEU A 220 -0.24 22.57 -13.43
CA LEU A 220 -0.43 21.78 -14.65
C LEU A 220 -1.80 21.08 -14.66
N GLY A 221 -2.54 21.25 -15.75
CA GLY A 221 -3.87 20.66 -15.94
C GLY A 221 -5.03 21.41 -15.30
N GLU A 222 -4.78 22.37 -14.41
CA GLU A 222 -5.83 23.19 -13.80
C GLU A 222 -6.46 24.17 -14.79
N VAL A 223 -7.76 24.40 -14.61
CA VAL A 223 -8.52 25.39 -15.41
C VAL A 223 -8.62 26.68 -14.64
N ILE A 224 -8.03 27.72 -15.19
CA ILE A 224 -7.97 29.07 -14.60
C ILE A 224 -8.71 30.09 -15.50
N ARG A 225 -9.03 31.24 -14.92
CA ARG A 225 -9.53 32.37 -15.70
C ARG A 225 -8.37 33.16 -16.25
N VAL A 226 -8.46 33.51 -17.52
CA VAL A 226 -7.41 34.27 -18.24
C VAL A 226 -8.09 35.40 -19.00
N ARG A 227 -7.60 36.62 -18.86
CA ARG A 227 -8.03 37.78 -19.63
C ARG A 227 -7.19 37.85 -20.90
N ASN A 228 -7.82 37.84 -22.09
CA ASN A 228 -7.12 38.09 -23.35
C ASN A 228 -6.66 39.54 -23.36
N ALA A 229 -5.39 39.76 -23.64
CA ALA A 229 -4.78 41.11 -23.61
C ALA A 229 -5.30 42.02 -24.74
N THR A 230 -5.72 41.45 -25.86
CA THR A 230 -6.17 42.23 -27.04
C THR A 230 -7.67 42.56 -26.93
N SER A 231 -8.52 41.57 -26.59
CA SER A 231 -9.97 41.78 -26.59
C SER A 231 -10.55 42.15 -25.21
N GLY A 232 -9.76 41.98 -24.11
CA GLY A 232 -10.24 42.14 -22.75
C GLY A 232 -11.16 41.04 -22.24
N THR A 233 -11.53 40.10 -23.13
CA THR A 233 -12.46 39.00 -22.79
C THR A 233 -11.83 38.02 -21.81
N VAL A 234 -12.60 37.61 -20.80
CA VAL A 234 -12.17 36.57 -19.85
C VAL A 234 -12.64 35.22 -20.32
N ILE A 235 -11.70 34.31 -20.47
CA ILE A 235 -11.92 32.91 -20.88
C ILE A 235 -11.50 31.94 -19.76
N ARG A 236 -12.01 30.71 -19.81
CA ARG A 236 -11.50 29.59 -19.02
C ARG A 236 -10.44 28.86 -19.85
N ALA A 237 -9.26 28.66 -19.29
CA ALA A 237 -8.18 28.00 -19.99
C ALA A 237 -7.44 27.04 -19.06
N ARG A 238 -7.02 25.91 -19.62
CA ARG A 238 -6.25 24.87 -18.92
C ARG A 238 -4.75 25.22 -19.00
N VAL A 239 -4.07 25.15 -17.88
CA VAL A 239 -2.61 25.29 -17.81
C VAL A 239 -1.97 24.03 -18.42
N VAL A 240 -1.17 24.22 -19.48
CA VAL A 240 -0.48 23.12 -20.18
C VAL A 240 1.03 23.16 -19.99
N ASP A 241 1.59 24.34 -19.66
CA ASP A 241 3.01 24.52 -19.35
C ASP A 241 3.21 25.83 -18.56
N ALA A 242 4.44 26.11 -18.14
CA ALA A 242 4.80 27.35 -17.46
C ALA A 242 4.46 28.56 -18.34
N GLY A 243 3.50 29.37 -17.90
CA GLY A 243 3.03 30.54 -18.65
C GLY A 243 2.25 30.21 -19.94
N VAL A 244 1.87 28.94 -20.19
CA VAL A 244 1.12 28.53 -21.38
C VAL A 244 -0.23 27.92 -20.97
N VAL A 245 -1.30 28.38 -21.63
CA VAL A 245 -2.67 27.90 -21.36
C VAL A 245 -3.42 27.59 -22.65
N GLU A 246 -4.30 26.61 -22.61
CA GLU A 246 -5.21 26.26 -23.73
C GLU A 246 -6.67 26.53 -23.33
N PRO A 247 -7.49 27.13 -24.20
CA PRO A 247 -8.91 27.35 -23.91
C PRO A 247 -9.61 26.05 -23.55
N ALA A 248 -10.30 26.02 -22.39
CA ALA A 248 -10.94 24.82 -21.89
C ALA A 248 -12.19 24.41 -22.68
N ASP A 249 -12.82 25.36 -23.38
CA ASP A 249 -14.11 25.17 -24.07
C ASP A 249 -13.96 24.70 -25.54
N ILE A 250 -12.72 24.48 -26.05
CA ILE A 250 -12.44 24.05 -27.42
C ILE A 250 -12.26 22.52 -27.52
N VAL A 251 -12.23 21.79 -26.37
CA VAL A 251 -12.10 20.33 -26.40
C VAL A 251 -13.46 19.69 -26.68
N GLY A 252 -13.74 19.46 -27.96
CA GLY A 252 -14.70 18.46 -28.43
C GLY A 252 -16.17 18.92 -28.60
N ARG A 253 -16.50 19.40 -29.75
CA ARG A 253 -17.74 19.06 -30.44
C ARG A 253 -17.39 18.31 -31.70
#